data_abcae66b7c96b357dd1a34fab9b112fa
#
_entry.id   abcae66b7c96b357dd1a34fab9b112fa
#
_cell.length_a   1.000
_cell.length_b   1.000
_cell.length_c   1.000
_cell.angle_alpha   90.00
_cell.angle_beta   90.00
_cell.angle_gamma   90.00
#
_symmetry.space_group_name_H-M   'P 1'
#
loop_
_entity.id
_entity.type
_entity.pdbx_description
1 polymer ?
#
loop_
_entity_poly.entity_id
_entity_poly.type
_entity_poly.pdbx_seq_one_letter_code
_entity_poly.pdbx_strand_id
1 'polypeptide(L)'
;TKVFTLVDSLLLAHEYNYGQELIPKMQTNLSQNKRDTVNLLVEQMMFCSELILTKADRIEKDKLKNIAKQIHPINPYVPIQSLSFGNLAIESLLEIKEYDYFKVNKLIDELKPVLDSEVQSDKPYNLATKVIKDERPFHPQRLWDICHEHLGHRIYRSKGFFWMASRDKHSLLWNQAGGSINLEFIGSWLSGIVKDDNHGLSKIEIKALKKRLDNKSKRFGDRCCDLTIIGDESQIDHFTNALISCFLTEEE
;
A
#
# COMPACT_ATOMS: atom_id res chain seq x y z
N THR A 1 -7.96 3.18 -26.34
CA THR A 1 -7.74 2.99 -24.89
C THR A 1 -6.42 2.25 -24.68
N LYS A 2 -5.62 2.67 -23.70
CA LYS A 2 -4.34 2.04 -23.35
C LYS A 2 -4.41 1.64 -21.87
N VAL A 3 -3.90 0.46 -21.53
CA VAL A 3 -3.88 -0.07 -20.16
C VAL A 3 -2.44 -0.38 -19.78
N PHE A 4 -1.95 0.27 -18.74
CA PHE A 4 -0.61 0.05 -18.19
C PHE A 4 -0.70 -0.73 -16.89
N THR A 5 0.11 -1.76 -16.76
CA THR A 5 0.31 -2.42 -15.47
C THR A 5 1.69 -2.09 -14.94
N LEU A 6 1.72 -1.44 -13.77
CA LEU A 6 2.96 -1.14 -13.07
C LEU A 6 3.23 -2.23 -12.03
N VAL A 7 4.38 -2.86 -12.14
CA VAL A 7 4.79 -3.94 -11.25
C VAL A 7 6.06 -3.57 -10.52
N ASP A 8 6.04 -3.71 -9.21
CA ASP A 8 7.21 -3.46 -8.37
C ASP A 8 8.25 -4.58 -8.54
N SER A 9 9.41 -4.24 -9.10
CA SER A 9 10.49 -5.20 -9.35
C SER A 9 11.07 -5.79 -8.05
N LEU A 10 11.08 -5.01 -6.95
CA LEU A 10 11.51 -5.51 -5.64
C LEU A 10 10.54 -6.53 -5.09
N LEU A 11 9.24 -6.29 -5.24
CA LEU A 11 8.20 -7.25 -4.86
C LEU A 11 8.41 -8.59 -5.57
N LEU A 12 8.63 -8.56 -6.88
CA LEU A 12 8.88 -9.77 -7.66
C LEU A 12 10.16 -10.48 -7.24
N ALA A 13 11.21 -9.73 -6.93
CA ALA A 13 12.48 -10.31 -6.53
C ALA A 13 12.40 -10.98 -5.14
N HIS A 14 11.77 -10.32 -4.18
CA HIS A 14 11.77 -10.78 -2.77
C HIS A 14 10.66 -11.78 -2.45
N GLU A 15 9.46 -11.58 -3.03
CA GLU A 15 8.26 -12.32 -2.66
C GLU A 15 7.95 -13.49 -3.60
N TYR A 16 8.41 -13.38 -4.85
CA TYR A 16 7.99 -14.30 -5.92
C TYR A 16 9.17 -14.89 -6.69
N ASN A 17 10.34 -14.98 -6.06
CA ASN A 17 11.55 -15.55 -6.67
C ASN A 17 11.76 -15.05 -8.11
N TYR A 18 11.87 -13.72 -8.26
CA TYR A 18 12.01 -13.05 -9.56
C TYR A 18 10.85 -13.29 -10.53
N GLY A 19 9.66 -13.62 -10.03
CA GLY A 19 8.45 -13.87 -10.82
C GLY A 19 8.16 -15.35 -11.11
N GLN A 20 9.11 -16.25 -10.83
CA GLN A 20 8.96 -17.70 -11.09
C GLN A 20 7.78 -18.33 -10.33
N GLU A 21 7.46 -17.82 -9.15
CA GLU A 21 6.43 -18.40 -8.27
C GLU A 21 5.01 -17.85 -8.54
N LEU A 22 4.86 -16.86 -9.42
CA LEU A 22 3.54 -16.24 -9.66
C LEU A 22 2.53 -17.24 -10.20
N ILE A 23 2.83 -17.89 -11.33
CA ILE A 23 1.92 -18.86 -11.95
C ILE A 23 1.67 -20.08 -11.07
N PRO A 24 2.71 -20.74 -10.48
CA PRO A 24 2.48 -21.86 -9.56
C PRO A 24 1.60 -21.50 -8.35
N LYS A 25 1.81 -20.33 -7.74
CA LYS A 25 0.97 -19.87 -6.61
C LYS A 25 -0.45 -19.60 -7.04
N MET A 26 -0.66 -18.94 -8.19
CA MET A 26 -1.99 -18.71 -8.73
C MET A 26 -2.72 -20.03 -8.98
N GLN A 27 -2.08 -21.00 -9.63
CA GLN A 27 -2.66 -22.32 -9.90
C GLN A 27 -3.02 -23.07 -8.61
N THR A 28 -2.15 -23.02 -7.60
CA THR A 28 -2.42 -23.60 -6.28
C THR A 28 -3.64 -22.96 -5.64
N ASN A 29 -3.76 -21.63 -5.70
CA ASN A 29 -4.93 -20.93 -5.18
C ASN A 29 -6.21 -21.36 -5.90
N LEU A 30 -6.19 -21.39 -7.22
CA LEU A 30 -7.36 -21.78 -8.02
C LEU A 30 -7.79 -23.22 -7.76
N SER A 31 -6.84 -24.17 -7.62
CA SER A 31 -7.15 -25.56 -7.26
C SER A 31 -7.79 -25.70 -5.88
N GLN A 32 -7.59 -24.73 -5.01
CA GLN A 32 -8.20 -24.64 -3.67
C GLN A 32 -9.46 -23.78 -3.64
N ASN A 33 -10.01 -23.39 -4.79
CA ASN A 33 -11.11 -22.42 -4.90
C ASN A 33 -10.84 -21.11 -4.15
N LYS A 34 -9.59 -20.65 -4.15
CA LYS A 34 -9.14 -19.44 -3.51
C LYS A 34 -8.59 -18.45 -4.54
N ARG A 35 -8.84 -17.18 -4.32
CA ARG A 35 -8.16 -16.07 -5.01
C ARG A 35 -7.53 -15.15 -3.97
N ASP A 36 -6.32 -14.72 -4.21
CA ASP A 36 -5.62 -13.75 -3.38
C ASP A 36 -4.90 -12.70 -4.25
N THR A 37 -4.03 -11.91 -3.65
CA THR A 37 -3.30 -10.84 -4.35
C THR A 37 -2.37 -11.35 -5.44
N VAL A 38 -1.92 -12.59 -5.39
CA VAL A 38 -1.13 -13.20 -6.48
C VAL A 38 -1.99 -13.35 -7.72
N ASN A 39 -3.23 -13.83 -7.56
CA ASN A 39 -4.18 -13.94 -8.66
C ASN A 39 -4.45 -12.56 -9.28
N LEU A 40 -4.72 -11.55 -8.42
CA LEU A 40 -4.93 -10.18 -8.90
C LEU A 40 -3.72 -9.63 -9.66
N LEU A 41 -2.51 -9.85 -9.16
CA LEU A 41 -1.27 -9.39 -9.80
C LEU A 41 -1.08 -10.02 -11.17
N VAL A 42 -1.27 -11.34 -11.28
CA VAL A 42 -1.18 -12.07 -12.57
C VAL A 42 -2.26 -11.59 -13.53
N GLU A 43 -3.50 -11.46 -13.08
CA GLU A 43 -4.62 -10.96 -13.91
C GLU A 43 -4.34 -9.54 -14.43
N GLN A 44 -3.80 -8.66 -13.60
CA GLN A 44 -3.39 -7.32 -14.05
C GLN A 44 -2.31 -7.37 -15.14
N MET A 45 -1.34 -8.29 -15.05
CA MET A 45 -0.32 -8.49 -16.09
C MET A 45 -0.93 -9.06 -17.39
N MET A 46 -1.94 -9.92 -17.27
CA MET A 46 -2.63 -10.49 -18.43
C MET A 46 -3.43 -9.44 -19.22
N PHE A 47 -4.08 -8.51 -18.52
CA PHE A 47 -5.03 -7.56 -19.11
C PHE A 47 -4.44 -6.16 -19.32
N CYS A 48 -3.21 -6.05 -19.81
CA CYS A 48 -2.57 -4.77 -20.09
C CYS A 48 -2.17 -4.60 -21.56
N SER A 49 -1.92 -3.37 -21.98
CA SER A 49 -1.30 -3.02 -23.28
C SER A 49 0.21 -2.99 -23.17
N GLU A 50 0.72 -2.71 -21.97
CA GLU A 50 2.13 -2.66 -21.67
C GLU A 50 2.38 -2.90 -20.18
N LEU A 51 3.46 -3.62 -19.88
CA LEU A 51 3.89 -3.94 -18.56
C LEU A 51 5.14 -3.13 -18.20
N ILE A 52 5.10 -2.42 -17.09
CA ILE A 52 6.15 -1.53 -16.63
C ILE A 52 6.71 -2.02 -15.31
N LEU A 53 7.98 -2.43 -15.31
CA LEU A 53 8.72 -2.77 -14.11
C LEU A 53 9.21 -1.49 -13.43
N THR A 54 8.69 -1.19 -12.27
CA THR A 54 9.08 -0.01 -11.46
C THR A 54 10.23 -0.32 -10.51
N LYS A 55 10.83 0.70 -9.91
CA LYS A 55 11.98 0.60 -8.99
C LYS A 55 13.20 -0.09 -9.60
N ALA A 56 13.39 0.07 -10.92
CA ALA A 56 14.50 -0.54 -11.65
C ALA A 56 15.89 -0.04 -11.18
N ASP A 57 15.93 1.12 -10.52
CA ASP A 57 17.12 1.68 -9.86
C ASP A 57 17.60 0.88 -8.65
N ARG A 58 16.74 0.03 -8.08
CA ARG A 58 17.02 -0.74 -6.87
C ARG A 58 17.35 -2.21 -7.11
N ILE A 59 17.43 -2.62 -8.37
CA ILE A 59 17.72 -3.99 -8.78
C ILE A 59 18.84 -3.98 -9.83
N GLU A 60 19.76 -4.93 -9.73
CA GLU A 60 20.80 -5.14 -10.73
C GLU A 60 20.19 -5.44 -12.09
N LYS A 61 20.79 -4.90 -13.16
CA LYS A 61 20.27 -5.00 -14.53
C LYS A 61 20.02 -6.45 -14.99
N ASP A 62 20.89 -7.38 -14.60
CA ASP A 62 20.74 -8.78 -15.02
C ASP A 62 19.61 -9.48 -14.26
N LYS A 63 19.40 -9.14 -12.99
CA LYS A 63 18.23 -9.61 -12.21
C LYS A 63 16.92 -9.03 -12.78
N LEU A 64 16.93 -7.76 -13.19
CA LEU A 64 15.78 -7.12 -13.83
C LEU A 64 15.42 -7.79 -15.18
N LYS A 65 16.42 -8.13 -16.01
CA LYS A 65 16.22 -8.91 -17.24
C LYS A 65 15.65 -10.32 -16.93
N ASN A 66 16.13 -10.95 -15.86
CA ASN A 66 15.59 -12.23 -15.44
C ASN A 66 14.13 -12.12 -15.05
N ILE A 67 13.74 -11.10 -14.26
CA ILE A 67 12.34 -10.81 -13.94
C ILE A 67 11.51 -10.70 -15.22
N ALA A 68 11.93 -9.84 -16.15
CA ALA A 68 11.22 -9.66 -17.41
C ALA A 68 11.05 -10.98 -18.18
N LYS A 69 12.09 -11.82 -18.22
CA LYS A 69 12.03 -13.15 -18.85
C LYS A 69 11.03 -14.07 -18.15
N GLN A 70 10.98 -14.07 -16.81
CA GLN A 70 10.10 -14.97 -16.05
C GLN A 70 8.63 -14.57 -16.14
N ILE A 71 8.33 -13.27 -16.22
CA ILE A 71 6.94 -12.79 -16.29
C ILE A 71 6.42 -12.68 -17.73
N HIS A 72 7.28 -12.63 -18.74
CA HIS A 72 6.88 -12.53 -20.15
C HIS A 72 5.87 -13.62 -20.59
N PRO A 73 5.97 -14.88 -20.12
CA PRO A 73 4.97 -15.90 -20.46
C PRO A 73 3.55 -15.62 -19.95
N ILE A 74 3.38 -14.73 -18.97
CA ILE A 74 2.05 -14.35 -18.47
C ILE A 74 1.26 -13.61 -19.55
N ASN A 75 1.93 -12.74 -20.31
CA ASN A 75 1.35 -12.09 -21.48
C ASN A 75 2.44 -11.85 -22.55
N PRO A 76 2.67 -12.80 -23.45
CA PRO A 76 3.73 -12.72 -24.44
C PRO A 76 3.46 -11.71 -25.57
N TYR A 77 2.28 -11.10 -25.58
CA TYR A 77 1.87 -10.17 -26.63
C TYR A 77 2.16 -8.70 -26.31
N VAL A 78 2.57 -8.41 -25.08
CA VAL A 78 2.82 -7.04 -24.63
C VAL A 78 4.29 -6.76 -24.38
N PRO A 79 4.77 -5.55 -24.66
CA PRO A 79 6.13 -5.15 -24.33
C PRO A 79 6.28 -5.00 -22.81
N ILE A 80 7.49 -5.29 -22.34
CA ILE A 80 7.90 -5.07 -20.96
C ILE A 80 9.00 -4.03 -20.97
N GLN A 81 8.79 -2.91 -20.27
CA GLN A 81 9.83 -1.90 -20.05
C GLN A 81 10.09 -1.71 -18.56
N SER A 82 11.18 -1.03 -18.25
CA SER A 82 11.57 -0.76 -16.85
C SER A 82 11.74 0.73 -16.61
N LEU A 83 11.33 1.19 -15.44
CA LEU A 83 11.41 2.59 -15.04
C LEU A 83 12.07 2.75 -13.67
N SER A 84 12.85 3.82 -13.57
CA SER A 84 13.42 4.35 -12.33
C SER A 84 12.69 5.62 -11.95
N PHE A 85 12.25 5.72 -10.69
CA PHE A 85 11.55 6.89 -10.12
C PHE A 85 10.28 7.32 -10.89
N GLY A 86 9.67 6.42 -11.68
CA GLY A 86 8.49 6.75 -12.49
C GLY A 86 8.79 7.70 -13.67
N ASN A 87 10.04 7.88 -14.02
CA ASN A 87 10.45 8.79 -15.08
C ASN A 87 10.21 8.16 -16.46
N LEU A 88 9.09 8.51 -17.08
CA LEU A 88 8.70 8.09 -18.41
C LEU A 88 8.43 9.33 -19.27
N ALA A 89 9.04 9.38 -20.46
CA ALA A 89 8.78 10.45 -21.40
C ALA A 89 7.33 10.40 -21.91
N ILE A 90 6.68 11.56 -22.01
CA ILE A 90 5.27 11.63 -22.46
C ILE A 90 5.14 11.08 -23.89
N GLU A 91 6.13 11.30 -24.73
CA GLU A 91 6.20 10.79 -26.10
C GLU A 91 6.12 9.26 -26.13
N SER A 92 6.83 8.58 -25.21
CA SER A 92 6.76 7.12 -25.07
C SER A 92 5.34 6.63 -24.71
N LEU A 93 4.57 7.41 -23.92
CA LEU A 93 3.18 7.08 -23.62
C LEU A 93 2.27 7.16 -24.87
N LEU A 94 2.60 8.05 -25.81
CA LEU A 94 1.83 8.18 -27.06
C LEU A 94 2.10 7.04 -28.04
N GLU A 95 3.30 6.46 -27.99
CA GLU A 95 3.72 5.36 -28.87
C GLU A 95 3.18 3.99 -28.43
N ILE A 96 2.70 3.86 -27.18
CA ILE A 96 2.16 2.60 -26.68
C ILE A 96 0.94 2.18 -27.48
N LYS A 97 0.90 0.92 -27.86
CA LYS A 97 -0.20 0.33 -28.64
C LYS A 97 -1.50 0.40 -27.86
N GLU A 98 -2.60 0.54 -28.59
CA GLU A 98 -3.93 0.42 -28.01
C GLU A 98 -4.17 -0.97 -27.42
N TYR A 99 -5.08 -1.03 -26.45
CA TYR A 99 -5.50 -2.28 -25.86
C TYR A 99 -6.19 -3.17 -26.91
N ASP A 100 -5.63 -4.34 -27.16
CA ASP A 100 -6.10 -5.28 -28.17
C ASP A 100 -6.96 -6.36 -27.48
N TYR A 101 -8.25 -6.16 -27.50
CA TYR A 101 -9.21 -7.07 -26.89
C TYR A 101 -9.15 -8.49 -27.50
N PHE A 102 -8.85 -8.62 -28.79
CA PHE A 102 -8.78 -9.94 -29.42
C PHE A 102 -7.59 -10.76 -28.94
N LYS A 103 -6.44 -10.11 -28.70
CA LYS A 103 -5.29 -10.80 -28.11
C LYS A 103 -5.53 -11.21 -26.67
N VAL A 104 -6.22 -10.36 -25.90
CA VAL A 104 -6.62 -10.68 -24.53
C VAL A 104 -7.61 -11.83 -24.52
N ASN A 105 -8.59 -11.85 -25.42
CA ASN A 105 -9.55 -12.93 -25.51
C ASN A 105 -8.86 -14.26 -25.86
N LYS A 106 -7.92 -14.24 -26.80
CA LYS A 106 -7.10 -15.41 -27.12
C LYS A 106 -6.30 -15.90 -25.91
N LEU A 107 -5.70 -14.97 -25.15
CA LEU A 107 -4.97 -15.30 -23.92
C LEU A 107 -5.90 -15.91 -22.86
N ILE A 108 -7.13 -15.39 -22.71
CA ILE A 108 -8.14 -15.96 -21.83
C ILE A 108 -8.48 -17.38 -22.24
N ASP A 109 -8.70 -17.63 -23.53
CA ASP A 109 -9.02 -18.97 -24.03
C ASP A 109 -7.86 -19.97 -23.80
N GLU A 110 -6.62 -19.52 -23.99
CA GLU A 110 -5.41 -20.31 -23.70
C GLU A 110 -5.26 -20.64 -22.18
N LEU A 111 -5.68 -19.72 -21.32
CA LEU A 111 -5.59 -19.86 -19.87
C LEU A 111 -6.89 -20.33 -19.20
N LYS A 112 -7.96 -20.45 -19.96
CA LYS A 112 -9.27 -20.87 -19.48
C LYS A 112 -9.26 -22.13 -18.62
N PRO A 113 -8.49 -23.19 -18.95
CA PRO A 113 -8.38 -24.37 -18.09
C PRO A 113 -7.80 -24.06 -16.70
N VAL A 114 -7.07 -22.92 -16.57
CA VAL A 114 -6.45 -22.47 -15.33
C VAL A 114 -7.37 -21.48 -14.60
N LEU A 115 -8.27 -20.77 -15.32
CA LEU A 115 -9.13 -19.72 -14.80
C LEU A 115 -10.55 -20.19 -14.44
N ASP A 116 -11.01 -21.32 -14.97
CA ASP A 116 -12.40 -21.82 -14.86
C ASP A 116 -12.77 -22.38 -13.46
N SER A 117 -12.06 -22.02 -12.41
CA SER A 117 -12.55 -22.20 -11.05
C SER A 117 -13.50 -21.04 -10.70
N GLU A 118 -14.82 -21.27 -10.73
CA GLU A 118 -15.80 -20.34 -10.21
C GLU A 118 -15.62 -20.17 -8.70
N VAL A 119 -14.81 -19.21 -8.31
CA VAL A 119 -14.76 -18.75 -6.91
C VAL A 119 -15.93 -17.81 -6.70
N GLN A 120 -17.05 -18.34 -6.24
CA GLN A 120 -18.13 -17.55 -5.68
C GLN A 120 -17.68 -17.01 -4.32
N SER A 121 -17.10 -15.83 -4.29
CA SER A 121 -16.75 -15.12 -3.07
C SER A 121 -17.25 -13.69 -3.17
N ASP A 122 -17.98 -13.24 -2.16
CA ASP A 122 -18.37 -11.83 -2.00
C ASP A 122 -17.15 -10.89 -1.86
N LYS A 123 -15.99 -11.47 -1.54
CA LYS A 123 -14.70 -10.77 -1.41
C LYS A 123 -13.64 -11.46 -2.28
N PRO A 124 -13.60 -11.17 -3.59
CA PRO A 124 -12.52 -11.66 -4.42
C PRO A 124 -11.17 -11.17 -3.87
N TYR A 125 -10.13 -11.99 -4.02
CA TYR A 125 -8.75 -11.69 -3.61
C TYR A 125 -8.47 -11.70 -2.10
N ASN A 126 -9.39 -12.12 -1.24
CA ASN A 126 -9.20 -12.22 0.22
C ASN A 126 -8.74 -10.90 0.85
N LEU A 127 -9.26 -9.78 0.34
CA LEU A 127 -8.92 -8.44 0.81
C LEU A 127 -9.89 -7.97 1.89
N ALA A 128 -9.35 -7.40 2.94
CA ALA A 128 -10.12 -6.72 3.98
C ALA A 128 -9.55 -5.32 4.24
N THR A 129 -10.44 -4.46 4.77
CA THR A 129 -10.08 -3.09 5.17
C THR A 129 -10.49 -2.88 6.61
N LYS A 130 -9.60 -2.29 7.40
CA LYS A 130 -9.86 -1.85 8.78
C LYS A 130 -9.51 -0.39 8.95
N VAL A 131 -10.26 0.27 9.83
CA VAL A 131 -10.01 1.67 10.20
C VAL A 131 -9.82 1.75 11.70
N ILE A 132 -8.69 2.32 12.12
CA ILE A 132 -8.40 2.62 13.53
C ILE A 132 -8.65 4.12 13.72
N LYS A 133 -9.55 4.45 14.64
CA LYS A 133 -9.79 5.82 15.11
C LYS A 133 -9.63 5.85 16.62
N ASP A 134 -8.62 6.57 17.09
CA ASP A 134 -8.34 6.72 18.51
C ASP A 134 -7.76 8.12 18.78
N GLU A 135 -8.06 8.70 19.92
CA GLU A 135 -7.49 9.99 20.29
C GLU A 135 -6.16 9.87 21.07
N ARG A 136 -5.83 8.66 21.56
CA ARG A 136 -4.60 8.41 22.31
C ARG A 136 -3.38 8.44 21.40
N PRO A 137 -2.20 8.81 21.90
CA PRO A 137 -0.94 8.73 21.16
C PRO A 137 -0.42 7.31 21.10
N PHE A 138 0.36 7.02 20.06
CA PHE A 138 1.19 5.83 20.03
C PHE A 138 2.41 5.96 20.96
N HIS A 139 2.77 4.86 21.60
CA HIS A 139 4.05 4.68 22.24
C HIS A 139 5.12 4.42 21.16
N PRO A 140 6.18 5.25 21.06
CA PRO A 140 7.14 5.18 19.94
C PRO A 140 7.82 3.81 19.80
N GLN A 141 8.28 3.22 20.90
CA GLN A 141 8.98 1.94 20.86
C GLN A 141 8.05 0.78 20.49
N ARG A 142 6.88 0.70 21.10
CA ARG A 142 5.89 -0.35 20.76
C ARG A 142 5.48 -0.27 19.28
N LEU A 143 5.28 0.96 18.78
CA LEU A 143 4.96 1.15 17.36
C LEU A 143 6.10 0.68 16.45
N TRP A 144 7.35 0.98 16.82
CA TRP A 144 8.52 0.52 16.09
C TRP A 144 8.62 -1.01 16.04
N ASP A 145 8.45 -1.66 17.18
CA ASP A 145 8.54 -3.12 17.29
C ASP A 145 7.48 -3.81 16.43
N ILE A 146 6.22 -3.35 16.51
CA ILE A 146 5.12 -3.87 15.69
C ILE A 146 5.36 -3.67 14.18
N CYS A 147 5.94 -2.55 13.78
CA CYS A 147 6.27 -2.32 12.38
C CYS A 147 7.29 -3.33 11.85
N HIS A 148 8.26 -3.73 12.68
CA HIS A 148 9.26 -4.72 12.27
C HIS A 148 8.74 -6.15 12.30
N GLU A 149 7.82 -6.45 13.20
CA GLU A 149 7.28 -7.79 13.37
C GLU A 149 6.18 -8.13 12.35
N HIS A 150 5.30 -7.17 12.04
CA HIS A 150 4.07 -7.45 11.31
C HIS A 150 3.99 -6.89 9.90
N LEU A 151 4.87 -5.96 9.52
CA LEU A 151 4.85 -5.44 8.17
C LEU A 151 5.55 -6.39 7.19
N GLY A 152 4.81 -6.79 6.18
CA GLY A 152 5.29 -7.73 5.18
C GLY A 152 4.19 -8.08 4.16
N HIS A 153 4.21 -9.31 3.70
CA HIS A 153 3.45 -9.77 2.53
C HIS A 153 1.94 -9.68 2.63
N ARG A 154 1.39 -9.56 3.84
CA ARG A 154 -0.07 -9.67 4.03
C ARG A 154 -0.73 -8.38 4.50
N ILE A 155 0.06 -7.37 4.84
CA ILE A 155 -0.44 -5.99 5.02
C ILE A 155 0.00 -5.19 3.82
N TYR A 156 -0.93 -4.97 2.90
CA TYR A 156 -0.62 -4.44 1.58
C TYR A 156 -0.43 -2.93 1.59
N ARG A 157 -1.30 -2.23 2.32
CA ARG A 157 -1.25 -0.79 2.43
C ARG A 157 -1.88 -0.32 3.72
N SER A 158 -1.25 0.68 4.33
CA SER A 158 -1.90 1.47 5.37
C SER A 158 -1.52 2.94 5.24
N LYS A 159 -2.49 3.81 5.53
CA LYS A 159 -2.30 5.25 5.42
C LYS A 159 -3.18 5.98 6.42
N GLY A 160 -2.69 7.10 6.93
CA GLY A 160 -3.47 7.98 7.78
C GLY A 160 -2.62 8.89 8.64
N PHE A 161 -3.29 9.58 9.54
CA PHE A 161 -2.66 10.51 10.46
C PHE A 161 -2.51 9.87 11.84
N PHE A 162 -1.46 10.25 12.53
CA PHE A 162 -1.23 9.81 13.88
C PHE A 162 -0.36 10.81 14.65
N TRP A 163 -0.25 10.60 15.94
CA TRP A 163 0.65 11.32 16.80
C TRP A 163 1.29 10.39 17.85
N MET A 164 2.41 10.80 18.35
CA MET A 164 3.19 10.07 19.37
C MET A 164 3.35 10.91 20.62
N ALA A 165 3.36 10.27 21.78
CA ALA A 165 3.57 10.94 23.06
C ALA A 165 4.85 11.76 23.12
N SER A 166 5.93 11.25 22.51
CA SER A 166 7.23 11.94 22.45
C SER A 166 7.27 13.16 21.50
N ARG A 167 6.21 13.36 20.69
CA ARG A 167 6.10 14.45 19.69
C ARG A 167 4.69 15.03 19.65
N ASP A 168 4.16 15.37 20.81
CA ASP A 168 2.77 15.77 21.03
C ASP A 168 2.31 17.03 20.27
N LYS A 169 3.26 17.85 19.81
CA LYS A 169 2.98 19.05 19.00
C LYS A 169 2.74 18.72 17.53
N HIS A 170 3.23 17.58 17.04
CA HIS A 170 3.33 17.29 15.62
C HIS A 170 2.26 16.33 15.12
N SER A 171 1.70 16.66 13.96
CA SER A 171 0.88 15.74 13.18
C SER A 171 1.77 14.97 12.20
N LEU A 172 1.70 13.65 12.27
CA LEU A 172 2.50 12.75 11.45
C LEU A 172 1.61 12.01 10.47
N LEU A 173 2.09 11.84 9.24
CA LEU A 173 1.48 11.00 8.23
C LEU A 173 2.19 9.64 8.22
N TRP A 174 1.40 8.61 8.38
CA TRP A 174 1.77 7.23 8.16
C TRP A 174 1.47 6.86 6.71
N ASN A 175 2.42 6.34 5.98
CA ASN A 175 2.26 5.83 4.64
C ASN A 175 3.08 4.54 4.48
N GLN A 176 2.38 3.40 4.43
CA GLN A 176 2.99 2.09 4.31
C GLN A 176 2.51 1.40 3.04
N ALA A 177 3.42 0.73 2.34
CA ALA A 177 3.14 -0.12 1.20
C ALA A 177 4.06 -1.36 1.25
N GLY A 178 3.47 -2.55 1.37
CA GLY A 178 4.22 -3.79 1.61
C GLY A 178 5.10 -3.69 2.86
N GLY A 179 6.35 -4.09 2.79
CA GLY A 179 7.31 -3.99 3.88
C GLY A 179 7.93 -2.60 4.09
N SER A 180 7.52 -1.58 3.34
CA SER A 180 8.11 -0.22 3.41
C SER A 180 7.17 0.73 4.14
N ILE A 181 7.70 1.44 5.13
CA ILE A 181 7.03 2.52 5.84
C ILE A 181 7.73 3.84 5.55
N ASN A 182 6.93 4.89 5.36
CA ASN A 182 7.36 6.28 5.38
C ASN A 182 6.53 7.06 6.40
N LEU A 183 7.22 7.75 7.31
CA LEU A 183 6.62 8.63 8.31
C LEU A 183 7.00 10.06 7.98
N GLU A 184 6.02 10.89 7.69
CA GLU A 184 6.23 12.28 7.27
C GLU A 184 5.67 13.25 8.31
N PHE A 185 6.42 14.30 8.57
CA PHE A 185 5.90 15.47 9.29
C PHE A 185 5.02 16.29 8.34
N ILE A 186 3.77 16.50 8.72
CA ILE A 186 2.82 17.27 7.89
C ILE A 186 2.44 18.61 8.49
N GLY A 187 2.62 18.79 9.77
CA GLY A 187 2.28 20.04 10.44
C GLY A 187 2.14 19.89 11.94
N SER A 188 1.55 20.87 12.57
CA SER A 188 1.32 20.88 14.01
C SER A 188 -0.17 20.83 14.32
N TRP A 189 -0.52 20.11 15.36
CA TRP A 189 -1.87 20.13 15.92
C TRP A 189 -2.21 21.53 16.43
N LEU A 190 -3.45 21.97 16.30
CA LEU A 190 -3.87 23.28 16.83
C LEU A 190 -3.61 23.39 18.33
N SER A 191 -3.88 22.31 19.06
CA SER A 191 -3.57 22.21 20.50
C SER A 191 -2.07 22.29 20.78
N GLY A 192 -1.20 21.84 19.88
CA GLY A 192 0.23 21.99 19.96
C GLY A 192 0.68 23.45 19.74
N ILE A 193 0.12 24.10 18.72
CA ILE A 193 0.40 25.50 18.40
C ILE A 193 -0.02 26.41 19.56
N VAL A 194 -1.22 26.21 20.11
CA VAL A 194 -1.74 27.07 21.21
C VAL A 194 -0.91 26.93 22.50
N LYS A 195 -0.24 25.81 22.71
CA LYS A 195 0.64 25.55 23.86
C LYS A 195 2.09 26.00 23.64
N ASP A 196 2.46 26.36 22.43
CA ASP A 196 3.82 26.77 22.09
C ASP A 196 3.96 28.31 22.27
N ASP A 197 4.77 28.74 23.23
CA ASP A 197 5.01 30.17 23.46
C ASP A 197 5.70 30.86 22.28
N ASN A 198 6.39 30.13 21.42
CA ASN A 198 7.12 30.61 20.26
C ASN A 198 6.35 30.48 18.93
N HIS A 199 5.02 30.40 18.97
CA HIS A 199 4.18 30.18 17.78
C HIS A 199 4.20 31.29 16.73
N GLY A 200 4.71 32.49 17.03
CA GLY A 200 4.79 33.63 16.11
C GLY A 200 3.44 34.24 15.69
N LEU A 201 2.33 33.82 16.30
CA LEU A 201 0.99 34.28 15.99
C LEU A 201 0.57 35.47 16.85
N SER A 202 -0.29 36.34 16.31
CA SER A 202 -0.89 37.44 17.03
C SER A 202 -1.92 36.95 18.07
N LYS A 203 -2.21 37.81 19.06
CA LYS A 203 -3.25 37.50 20.08
C LYS A 203 -4.62 37.21 19.49
N ILE A 204 -4.95 37.82 18.34
CA ILE A 204 -6.22 37.61 17.63
C ILE A 204 -6.28 36.22 17.02
N GLU A 205 -5.20 35.80 16.36
CA GLU A 205 -5.09 34.45 15.75
C GLU A 205 -5.14 33.36 16.80
N ILE A 206 -4.42 33.51 17.91
CA ILE A 206 -4.48 32.57 19.05
C ILE A 206 -5.91 32.47 19.62
N LYS A 207 -6.61 33.60 19.78
CA LYS A 207 -7.99 33.59 20.24
C LYS A 207 -8.92 32.83 19.27
N ALA A 208 -8.72 33.00 17.97
CA ALA A 208 -9.46 32.26 16.95
C ALA A 208 -9.18 30.76 16.98
N LEU A 209 -7.90 30.35 17.17
CA LEU A 209 -7.52 28.93 17.30
C LEU A 209 -8.12 28.31 18.57
N LYS A 210 -8.07 28.98 19.71
CA LYS A 210 -8.70 28.51 20.96
C LYS A 210 -10.19 28.26 20.75
N LYS A 211 -10.91 29.19 20.13
CA LYS A 211 -12.34 29.01 19.81
C LYS A 211 -12.61 27.80 18.92
N ARG A 212 -11.71 27.48 17.99
CA ARG A 212 -11.83 26.27 17.15
C ARG A 212 -11.59 24.99 17.95
N LEU A 213 -10.68 25.03 18.93
CA LEU A 213 -10.40 23.89 19.80
C LEU A 213 -11.54 23.63 20.77
N ASP A 214 -12.14 24.69 21.35
CA ASP A 214 -13.29 24.57 22.28
C ASP A 214 -14.48 23.86 21.63
N ASN A 215 -14.69 24.06 20.32
CA ASN A 215 -15.74 23.37 19.56
C ASN A 215 -15.42 21.87 19.30
N LYS A 216 -14.20 21.41 19.57
CA LYS A 216 -13.73 20.03 19.36
C LYS A 216 -13.47 19.30 20.67
N SER A 217 -14.10 19.67 21.78
CA SER A 217 -13.80 19.24 23.16
C SER A 217 -13.56 17.73 23.30
N LYS A 218 -12.33 17.30 23.01
CA LYS A 218 -11.82 15.96 23.24
C LYS A 218 -10.69 16.04 24.28
N ARG A 219 -10.41 14.93 24.95
CA ARG A 219 -9.36 14.84 26.00
C ARG A 219 -8.00 15.41 25.53
N PHE A 220 -7.62 15.16 24.28
CA PHE A 220 -6.34 15.60 23.71
C PHE A 220 -6.47 16.76 22.70
N GLY A 221 -7.60 17.49 22.71
CA GLY A 221 -7.87 18.58 21.78
C GLY A 221 -8.21 18.07 20.37
N ASP A 222 -7.47 18.55 19.38
CA ASP A 222 -7.64 18.12 17.97
C ASP A 222 -6.75 16.93 17.58
N ARG A 223 -5.94 16.41 18.50
CA ARG A 223 -5.07 15.26 18.24
C ARG A 223 -5.88 14.00 18.04
N CYS A 224 -5.52 13.21 17.06
CA CYS A 224 -6.14 11.92 16.81
C CYS A 224 -5.23 11.02 15.96
N CYS A 225 -5.48 9.73 16.07
CA CYS A 225 -5.01 8.74 15.12
C CYS A 225 -6.20 8.31 14.25
N ASP A 226 -6.04 8.34 12.92
CA ASP A 226 -7.02 7.88 11.95
C ASP A 226 -6.26 7.14 10.85
N LEU A 227 -6.19 5.82 10.95
CA LEU A 227 -5.42 4.95 10.08
C LEU A 227 -6.36 3.99 9.34
N THR A 228 -6.25 3.96 8.02
CA THR A 228 -6.89 2.95 7.19
C THR A 228 -5.86 1.90 6.80
N ILE A 229 -6.20 0.63 6.97
CA ILE A 229 -5.35 -0.54 6.73
C ILE A 229 -6.05 -1.42 5.71
N ILE A 230 -5.32 -1.87 4.69
CA ILE A 230 -5.76 -2.85 3.70
C ILE A 230 -4.79 -4.04 3.76
N GLY A 231 -5.32 -5.23 3.92
CA GLY A 231 -4.52 -6.43 4.06
C GLY A 231 -5.30 -7.71 3.72
N ASP A 232 -4.62 -8.83 3.86
CA ASP A 232 -5.22 -10.16 3.79
C ASP A 232 -6.20 -10.36 4.96
N GLU A 233 -7.39 -10.88 4.67
CA GLU A 233 -8.45 -11.07 5.66
C GLU A 233 -7.98 -11.92 6.86
N SER A 234 -7.07 -12.86 6.65
CA SER A 234 -6.55 -13.73 7.73
C SER A 234 -5.54 -13.03 8.66
N GLN A 235 -4.97 -11.89 8.28
CA GLN A 235 -3.90 -11.22 9.03
C GLN A 235 -4.26 -9.82 9.50
N ILE A 236 -5.22 -9.17 8.85
CA ILE A 236 -5.54 -7.77 9.09
C ILE A 236 -6.01 -7.51 10.53
N ASP A 237 -6.76 -8.43 11.12
CA ASP A 237 -7.23 -8.30 12.50
C ASP A 237 -6.07 -8.41 13.49
N HIS A 238 -5.15 -9.33 13.27
CA HIS A 238 -3.97 -9.49 14.12
C HIS A 238 -3.11 -8.22 14.11
N PHE A 239 -2.80 -7.69 12.94
CA PHE A 239 -2.04 -6.44 12.80
C PHE A 239 -2.78 -5.23 13.41
N THR A 240 -4.09 -5.12 13.18
CA THR A 240 -4.91 -4.04 13.73
C THR A 240 -4.91 -4.05 15.25
N ASN A 241 -5.08 -5.23 15.88
CA ASN A 241 -5.05 -5.39 17.33
C ASN A 241 -3.65 -5.10 17.90
N ALA A 242 -2.60 -5.51 17.20
CA ALA A 242 -1.23 -5.17 17.57
C ALA A 242 -1.01 -3.65 17.56
N LEU A 243 -1.46 -2.93 16.53
CA LEU A 243 -1.40 -1.46 16.49
C LEU A 243 -2.20 -0.82 17.63
N ILE A 244 -3.39 -1.32 17.94
CA ILE A 244 -4.20 -0.81 19.04
C ILE A 244 -3.48 -0.97 20.38
N SER A 245 -2.73 -2.05 20.59
CA SER A 245 -1.93 -2.25 21.79
C SER A 245 -0.75 -1.28 21.93
N CYS A 246 -0.37 -0.60 20.85
CA CYS A 246 0.67 0.43 20.88
C CYS A 246 0.21 1.78 21.44
N PHE A 247 -1.08 2.02 21.59
CA PHE A 247 -1.56 3.24 22.23
C PHE A 247 -1.15 3.29 23.71
N LEU A 248 -0.88 4.49 24.20
CA LEU A 248 -0.64 4.67 25.63
C LEU A 248 -1.89 4.30 26.44
N THR A 249 -1.67 3.69 27.57
CA THR A 249 -2.70 3.44 28.58
C THR A 249 -3.06 4.72 29.34
N GLU A 250 -4.05 4.66 30.21
CA GLU A 250 -4.42 5.83 31.05
C GLU A 250 -3.39 6.14 32.16
N GLU A 251 -2.59 5.14 32.52
CA GLU A 251 -1.57 5.23 33.57
C GLU A 251 -0.22 5.75 33.02
N GLU A 252 0.01 5.67 31.73
CA GLU A 252 1.20 6.17 31.02
C GLU A 252 0.98 7.62 30.56
#